data_a9c96f48773f8bf69001debec25f15a5
#
_entry.id   a9c96f48773f8bf69001debec25f15a5
#
_cell.length_a   1.000
_cell.length_b   1.000
_cell.length_c   1.000
_cell.angle_alpha   90.00
_cell.angle_beta   90.00
_cell.angle_gamma   90.00
#
_symmetry.space_group_name_H-M   'P 1'
#
loop_
_entity.id
_entity.type
_entity.pdbx_description
1 polymer ?
#
loop_
_entity_poly.entity_id
_entity_poly.type
_entity_poly.pdbx_seq_one_letter_code
_entity_poly.pdbx_strand_id
1 'polypeptide(L)'
;MKNGLIVGGELSPRKKLILRSVIESHIATGDPIGSKSLVNSADIPYSSATIRNEMAELENMGYLIQPHTSAGRVPTSLGYRFYVDALMESYKLTATEIVSLNNIIKNKMGELDSILKSASKLIASMTNYTTVAVQSPYGSPTIEQYSYMLLDERAFLLVMRMSDESVSTKHIRSDITLDDNILRRLTAILNASFVGITSDGITLPMMMQAETEMGAAGALINPVVKAIYEIIGKSEEADINFEGLNKLLEYPEFSNVEQMRRVIRMFEKKDDFMKIIEGADDDKVNIFIGNNGELVDNSAFVFKTIKVGGKAVGAIGVFGPSRMDYSKVISTVEYLSRSLAGDQVMGLLGDPTDQD
;
A
#
# COMPACT_ATOMS: atom_id res chain seq x y z
N MET A 1 -12.85 -8.16 13.78
CA MET A 1 -13.95 -7.77 14.70
C MET A 1 -14.82 -6.75 13.98
N LYS A 2 -16.11 -7.03 13.86
CA LYS A 2 -17.08 -6.13 13.22
C LYS A 2 -17.20 -4.85 14.02
N ASN A 3 -16.64 -3.74 13.55
CA ASN A 3 -16.95 -2.42 14.07
C ASN A 3 -17.92 -1.69 13.12
N GLY A 4 -19.13 -2.21 13.09
CA GLY A 4 -20.29 -1.45 12.66
C GLY A 4 -20.93 -0.78 13.87
N LEU A 5 -20.37 0.30 14.35
CA LEU A 5 -21.07 1.23 15.25
C LEU A 5 -21.62 2.36 14.39
N ILE A 6 -22.81 2.15 13.84
CA ILE A 6 -23.72 3.22 13.50
C ILE A 6 -24.23 3.76 14.86
N VAL A 7 -23.43 4.64 15.48
CA VAL A 7 -23.87 5.47 16.60
C VAL A 7 -24.29 6.80 16.00
N GLY A 8 -25.57 6.88 15.65
CA GLY A 8 -26.16 8.14 15.23
C GLY A 8 -27.50 7.89 14.56
N GLY A 9 -28.57 8.36 15.19
CA GLY A 9 -29.89 8.39 14.58
C GLY A 9 -29.81 9.03 13.18
N GLU A 10 -30.73 8.62 12.31
CA GLU A 10 -30.77 9.06 10.92
C GLU A 10 -30.79 10.61 10.85
N LEU A 11 -29.70 11.21 10.30
CA LEU A 11 -29.66 12.68 10.16
C LEU A 11 -30.78 13.16 9.23
N SER A 12 -31.50 14.21 9.65
CA SER A 12 -32.49 14.85 8.79
C SER A 12 -31.84 15.33 7.47
N PRO A 13 -32.59 15.45 6.37
CA PRO A 13 -32.06 15.97 5.10
C PRO A 13 -31.36 17.32 5.26
N ARG A 14 -31.86 18.17 6.14
CA ARG A 14 -31.26 19.47 6.46
C ARG A 14 -29.90 19.34 7.12
N LYS A 15 -29.75 18.45 8.12
CA LYS A 15 -28.49 18.18 8.78
C LYS A 15 -27.47 17.58 7.82
N LYS A 16 -27.92 16.66 6.96
CA LYS A 16 -27.06 16.06 5.91
C LYS A 16 -26.52 17.13 4.97
N LEU A 17 -27.38 18.04 4.49
CA LEU A 17 -26.97 19.13 3.62
C LEU A 17 -25.96 20.06 4.30
N ILE A 18 -26.25 20.51 5.54
CA ILE A 18 -25.36 21.42 6.27
C ILE A 18 -24.02 20.74 6.60
N LEU A 19 -24.03 19.49 7.08
CA LEU A 19 -22.80 18.73 7.36
C LEU A 19 -21.94 18.58 6.09
N ARG A 20 -22.55 18.21 4.96
CA ARG A 20 -21.88 18.12 3.66
C ARG A 20 -21.23 19.46 3.30
N SER A 21 -21.97 20.55 3.35
CA SER A 21 -21.46 21.87 2.98
C SER A 21 -20.34 22.38 3.90
N VAL A 22 -20.41 22.06 5.21
CA VAL A 22 -19.32 22.36 6.16
C VAL A 22 -18.06 21.59 5.75
N ILE A 23 -18.19 20.29 5.44
CA ILE A 23 -17.06 19.44 5.11
C ILE A 23 -16.43 19.87 3.79
N GLU A 24 -17.22 20.06 2.74
CA GLU A 24 -16.74 20.49 1.43
C GLU A 24 -16.05 21.87 1.49
N SER A 25 -16.61 22.82 2.24
CA SER A 25 -15.97 24.11 2.47
C SER A 25 -14.65 23.98 3.24
N HIS A 26 -14.61 23.11 4.27
CA HIS A 26 -13.39 22.89 5.04
C HIS A 26 -12.31 22.16 4.23
N ILE A 27 -12.66 21.21 3.38
CA ILE A 27 -11.73 20.57 2.43
C ILE A 27 -11.08 21.62 1.54
N ALA A 28 -11.88 22.55 1.02
CA ALA A 28 -11.41 23.58 0.09
C ALA A 28 -10.51 24.63 0.75
N THR A 29 -10.80 25.05 1.98
CA THR A 29 -10.13 26.18 2.61
C THR A 29 -9.15 25.81 3.71
N GLY A 30 -9.41 24.73 4.44
CA GLY A 30 -8.69 24.34 5.68
C GLY A 30 -9.12 25.15 6.90
N ASP A 31 -9.98 26.14 6.76
CA ASP A 31 -10.40 27.05 7.83
C ASP A 31 -11.66 26.55 8.56
N PRO A 32 -11.85 26.92 9.84
CA PRO A 32 -13.11 26.68 10.54
C PRO A 32 -14.28 27.40 9.86
N ILE A 33 -15.37 26.68 9.60
CA ILE A 33 -16.51 27.17 8.83
C ILE A 33 -17.56 27.82 9.72
N GLY A 34 -17.92 29.07 9.42
CA GLY A 34 -18.97 29.83 10.10
C GLY A 34 -20.31 29.73 9.38
N SER A 35 -21.44 29.85 10.11
CA SER A 35 -22.78 29.83 9.50
C SER A 35 -23.02 30.94 8.48
N LYS A 36 -22.38 32.10 8.63
CA LYS A 36 -22.49 33.21 7.66
C LYS A 36 -21.74 32.89 6.34
N SER A 37 -20.58 32.22 6.41
CA SER A 37 -19.84 31.84 5.19
C SER A 37 -20.61 30.83 4.37
N LEU A 38 -21.31 29.89 5.00
CA LEU A 38 -22.14 28.90 4.30
C LEU A 38 -23.35 29.53 3.56
N VAL A 39 -23.99 30.57 4.14
CA VAL A 39 -25.09 31.27 3.44
C VAL A 39 -24.58 31.95 2.15
N ASN A 40 -23.34 32.44 2.16
CA ASN A 40 -22.79 33.20 1.05
C ASN A 40 -22.14 32.31 -0.05
N SER A 41 -21.68 31.11 0.29
CA SER A 41 -20.87 30.25 -0.59
C SER A 41 -21.59 29.01 -1.11
N ALA A 42 -22.70 28.62 -0.47
CA ALA A 42 -23.46 27.45 -0.86
C ALA A 42 -24.93 27.83 -1.12
N ASP A 43 -25.56 27.20 -2.11
CA ASP A 43 -27.01 27.31 -2.33
C ASP A 43 -27.79 26.61 -1.21
N ILE A 44 -27.61 27.10 0.05
CA ILE A 44 -28.30 26.56 1.21
C ILE A 44 -29.55 27.41 1.47
N PRO A 45 -30.76 26.84 1.36
CA PRO A 45 -32.02 27.60 1.49
C PRO A 45 -32.39 27.87 2.95
N TYR A 46 -31.41 28.17 3.82
CA TYR A 46 -31.63 28.41 5.24
C TYR A 46 -30.95 29.68 5.75
N SER A 47 -31.53 30.30 6.77
CA SER A 47 -30.94 31.47 7.42
C SER A 47 -29.66 31.11 8.19
N SER A 48 -28.73 32.06 8.35
CA SER A 48 -27.52 31.87 9.16
C SER A 48 -27.83 31.43 10.61
N ALA A 49 -28.97 31.88 11.18
CA ALA A 49 -29.41 31.45 12.51
C ALA A 49 -29.79 29.95 12.51
N THR A 50 -30.55 29.51 11.51
CA THR A 50 -30.94 28.12 11.33
C THR A 50 -29.69 27.24 11.16
N ILE A 51 -28.76 27.63 10.27
CA ILE A 51 -27.51 26.88 10.03
C ILE A 51 -26.69 26.77 11.33
N ARG A 52 -26.59 27.87 12.10
CA ARG A 52 -25.86 27.89 13.38
C ARG A 52 -26.43 26.89 14.39
N ASN A 53 -27.78 26.81 14.49
CA ASN A 53 -28.44 25.85 15.39
C ASN A 53 -28.19 24.41 14.96
N GLU A 54 -28.29 24.08 13.66
CA GLU A 54 -28.03 22.75 13.13
C GLU A 54 -26.54 22.36 13.32
N MET A 55 -25.61 23.32 13.13
CA MET A 55 -24.20 23.09 13.40
C MET A 55 -23.93 22.78 14.88
N ALA A 56 -24.63 23.45 15.81
CA ALA A 56 -24.51 23.13 17.23
C ALA A 56 -25.07 21.74 17.58
N GLU A 57 -26.18 21.33 16.93
CA GLU A 57 -26.69 19.97 17.10
C GLU A 57 -25.74 18.92 16.51
N LEU A 58 -25.15 19.17 15.33
CA LEU A 58 -24.12 18.29 14.72
C LEU A 58 -22.85 18.20 15.58
N GLU A 59 -22.51 19.30 16.29
CA GLU A 59 -21.42 19.29 17.27
C GLU A 59 -21.77 18.41 18.48
N ASN A 60 -22.96 18.54 19.04
CA ASN A 60 -23.46 17.69 20.14
C ASN A 60 -23.51 16.20 19.74
N MET A 61 -23.75 15.91 18.46
CA MET A 61 -23.72 14.55 17.90
C MET A 61 -22.31 14.06 17.57
N GLY A 62 -21.27 14.88 17.74
CA GLY A 62 -19.87 14.53 17.53
C GLY A 62 -19.38 14.59 16.07
N TYR A 63 -20.19 15.05 15.11
CA TYR A 63 -19.78 15.20 13.72
C TYR A 63 -18.92 16.45 13.48
N LEU A 64 -19.12 17.50 14.26
CA LEU A 64 -18.38 18.75 14.21
C LEU A 64 -17.75 19.05 15.57
N ILE A 65 -16.76 19.93 15.58
CA ILE A 65 -16.16 20.48 16.81
C ILE A 65 -15.85 21.96 16.61
N GLN A 66 -15.94 22.73 17.68
CA GLN A 66 -15.49 24.12 17.71
C GLN A 66 -14.06 24.17 18.27
N PRO A 67 -13.03 24.48 17.44
CA PRO A 67 -11.65 24.49 17.94
C PRO A 67 -11.37 25.58 18.99
N HIS A 68 -12.05 26.74 18.88
CA HIS A 68 -11.93 27.87 19.82
C HIS A 68 -13.26 28.59 19.95
N THR A 69 -13.53 29.26 21.08
CA THR A 69 -14.81 29.88 21.43
C THR A 69 -15.36 30.89 20.40
N SER A 70 -14.51 31.53 19.61
CA SER A 70 -14.89 32.47 18.53
C SER A 70 -14.77 31.88 17.13
N ALA A 71 -14.28 30.65 16.99
CA ALA A 71 -14.10 30.00 15.71
C ALA A 71 -15.41 29.42 15.15
N GLY A 72 -15.44 29.16 13.83
CA GLY A 72 -16.46 28.33 13.21
C GLY A 72 -16.40 26.89 13.70
N ARG A 73 -16.88 25.97 12.89
CA ARG A 73 -16.82 24.53 13.17
C ARG A 73 -15.90 23.83 12.17
N VAL A 74 -15.21 22.80 12.64
CA VAL A 74 -14.43 21.89 11.80
C VAL A 74 -15.00 20.47 11.93
N PRO A 75 -14.92 19.65 10.87
CA PRO A 75 -15.34 18.26 10.93
C PRO A 75 -14.43 17.43 11.85
N THR A 76 -15.03 16.49 12.56
CA THR A 76 -14.32 15.44 13.29
C THR A 76 -14.03 14.25 12.36
N SER A 77 -13.24 13.28 12.82
CA SER A 77 -13.05 12.01 12.09
C SER A 77 -14.36 11.28 11.84
N LEU A 78 -15.32 11.37 12.78
CA LEU A 78 -16.69 10.85 12.61
C LEU A 78 -17.44 11.59 11.51
N GLY A 79 -17.30 12.92 11.45
CA GLY A 79 -17.90 13.75 10.41
C GLY A 79 -17.38 13.39 9.02
N TYR A 80 -16.09 13.28 8.85
CA TYR A 80 -15.48 12.85 7.58
C TYR A 80 -15.89 11.43 7.18
N ARG A 81 -15.94 10.49 8.15
CA ARG A 81 -16.40 9.14 7.88
C ARG A 81 -17.83 9.13 7.35
N PHE A 82 -18.75 9.82 8.04
CA PHE A 82 -20.14 9.92 7.60
C PHE A 82 -20.27 10.59 6.22
N TYR A 83 -19.45 11.61 5.94
CA TYR A 83 -19.41 12.26 4.63
C TYR A 83 -19.05 11.27 3.51
N VAL A 84 -17.99 10.52 3.70
CA VAL A 84 -17.54 9.54 2.71
C VAL A 84 -18.55 8.41 2.50
N ASP A 85 -19.16 7.92 3.59
CA ASP A 85 -20.09 6.78 3.55
C ASP A 85 -21.47 7.15 2.97
N ALA A 86 -21.94 8.39 3.17
CA ALA A 86 -23.33 8.73 2.93
C ALA A 86 -23.60 10.03 2.17
N LEU A 87 -22.66 10.96 2.08
CA LEU A 87 -22.91 12.31 1.57
C LEU A 87 -22.11 12.69 0.33
N MET A 88 -20.95 12.08 0.13
CA MET A 88 -20.01 12.41 -0.93
C MET A 88 -20.57 12.02 -2.29
N GLU A 89 -20.42 12.90 -3.27
CA GLU A 89 -20.65 12.56 -4.68
C GLU A 89 -19.39 11.97 -5.31
N SER A 90 -19.56 10.96 -6.16
CA SER A 90 -18.43 10.34 -6.86
C SER A 90 -17.80 11.29 -7.85
N TYR A 91 -16.50 11.49 -7.77
CA TYR A 91 -15.73 12.23 -8.76
C TYR A 91 -15.63 11.43 -10.06
N LYS A 92 -15.84 12.09 -11.20
CA LYS A 92 -15.62 11.49 -12.52
C LYS A 92 -14.26 11.93 -13.02
N LEU A 93 -13.35 10.98 -13.17
CA LEU A 93 -12.05 11.25 -13.78
C LEU A 93 -12.23 11.86 -15.17
N THR A 94 -11.47 12.90 -15.46
CA THR A 94 -11.45 13.54 -16.76
C THR A 94 -10.80 12.64 -17.83
N ALA A 95 -11.11 12.87 -19.10
CA ALA A 95 -10.51 12.11 -20.20
C ALA A 95 -8.96 12.17 -20.16
N THR A 96 -8.40 13.32 -19.79
CA THR A 96 -6.94 13.51 -19.68
C THR A 96 -6.35 12.69 -18.56
N GLU A 97 -6.99 12.62 -17.39
CA GLU A 97 -6.57 11.80 -16.24
C GLU A 97 -6.62 10.31 -16.60
N ILE A 98 -7.70 9.87 -17.26
CA ILE A 98 -7.86 8.48 -17.74
C ILE A 98 -6.76 8.12 -18.73
N VAL A 99 -6.50 8.97 -19.73
CA VAL A 99 -5.43 8.72 -20.72
C VAL A 99 -4.07 8.65 -20.05
N SER A 100 -3.79 9.53 -19.08
CA SER A 100 -2.52 9.53 -18.35
C SER A 100 -2.29 8.25 -17.55
N LEU A 101 -3.32 7.77 -16.84
CA LEU A 101 -3.29 6.51 -16.09
C LEU A 101 -3.11 5.30 -17.02
N ASN A 102 -3.86 5.24 -18.12
CA ASN A 102 -3.76 4.15 -19.09
C ASN A 102 -2.40 4.09 -19.81
N ASN A 103 -1.78 5.24 -20.07
CA ASN A 103 -0.45 5.28 -20.69
C ASN A 103 0.63 4.66 -19.79
N ILE A 104 0.53 4.82 -18.47
CA ILE A 104 1.47 4.18 -17.54
C ILE A 104 1.32 2.66 -17.61
N ILE A 105 0.09 2.16 -17.58
CA ILE A 105 -0.19 0.73 -17.62
C ILE A 105 0.32 0.11 -18.94
N LYS A 106 0.05 0.76 -20.09
CA LYS A 106 0.43 0.25 -21.42
C LYS A 106 1.94 0.31 -21.70
N ASN A 107 2.63 1.36 -21.24
CA ASN A 107 4.02 1.60 -21.62
C ASN A 107 5.04 0.83 -20.78
N LYS A 108 4.61 0.13 -19.74
CA LYS A 108 5.49 -0.61 -18.82
C LYS A 108 5.06 -2.07 -18.68
N MET A 109 4.89 -2.72 -19.83
CA MET A 109 4.63 -4.15 -19.90
C MET A 109 5.88 -4.91 -19.37
N GLY A 110 5.76 -5.57 -18.21
CA GLY A 110 6.75 -6.52 -17.70
C GLY A 110 7.12 -6.45 -16.22
N GLU A 111 6.93 -5.32 -15.53
CA GLU A 111 7.32 -5.22 -14.10
C GLU A 111 6.29 -4.46 -13.27
N LEU A 112 5.56 -5.17 -12.41
CA LEU A 112 4.57 -4.60 -11.51
C LEU A 112 5.14 -3.45 -10.67
N ASP A 113 6.36 -3.59 -10.16
CA ASP A 113 7.07 -2.55 -9.40
C ASP A 113 7.23 -1.25 -10.21
N SER A 114 7.63 -1.35 -11.46
CA SER A 114 7.79 -0.19 -12.36
C SER A 114 6.45 0.50 -12.65
N ILE A 115 5.38 -0.28 -12.77
CA ILE A 115 4.01 0.24 -12.94
C ILE A 115 3.57 0.96 -11.67
N LEU A 116 3.72 0.33 -10.51
CA LEU A 116 3.35 0.90 -9.22
C LEU A 116 4.10 2.20 -8.93
N LYS A 117 5.41 2.25 -9.14
CA LYS A 117 6.23 3.47 -8.98
C LYS A 117 5.77 4.61 -9.88
N SER A 118 5.46 4.30 -11.14
CA SER A 118 5.03 5.33 -12.08
C SER A 118 3.61 5.82 -11.81
N ALA A 119 2.71 4.90 -11.46
CA ALA A 119 1.36 5.23 -11.03
C ALA A 119 1.37 6.10 -9.76
N SER A 120 2.22 5.77 -8.79
CA SER A 120 2.38 6.56 -7.57
C SER A 120 2.79 8.00 -7.85
N LYS A 121 3.75 8.21 -8.76
CA LYS A 121 4.16 9.56 -9.19
C LYS A 121 3.01 10.35 -9.81
N LEU A 122 2.26 9.70 -10.69
CA LEU A 122 1.13 10.35 -11.34
C LEU A 122 0.02 10.68 -10.34
N ILE A 123 -0.37 9.74 -9.48
CA ILE A 123 -1.40 9.97 -8.46
C ILE A 123 -0.98 11.10 -7.52
N ALA A 124 0.27 11.08 -7.03
CA ALA A 124 0.79 12.16 -6.19
C ALA A 124 0.71 13.52 -6.91
N SER A 125 0.97 13.56 -8.22
CA SER A 125 0.83 14.79 -9.01
C SER A 125 -0.63 15.22 -9.19
N MET A 126 -1.55 14.28 -9.44
CA MET A 126 -2.97 14.57 -9.68
C MET A 126 -3.71 14.99 -8.40
N THR A 127 -3.38 14.38 -7.27
CA THR A 127 -4.08 14.58 -6.00
C THR A 127 -3.43 15.62 -5.10
N ASN A 128 -2.15 15.93 -5.33
CA ASN A 128 -1.28 16.74 -4.48
C ASN A 128 -1.08 16.16 -3.07
N TYR A 129 -1.21 14.84 -2.90
CA TYR A 129 -0.95 14.12 -1.65
C TYR A 129 0.20 13.12 -1.83
N THR A 130 0.66 12.53 -0.71
CA THR A 130 1.63 11.45 -0.75
C THR A 130 0.96 10.16 -1.20
N THR A 131 1.52 9.51 -2.20
CA THR A 131 1.07 8.18 -2.62
C THR A 131 1.94 7.11 -1.98
N VAL A 132 1.29 6.05 -1.57
CA VAL A 132 1.90 4.85 -0.99
C VAL A 132 1.60 3.69 -1.91
N ALA A 133 2.62 3.04 -2.43
CA ALA A 133 2.49 1.78 -3.15
C ALA A 133 3.19 0.68 -2.36
N VAL A 134 2.49 -0.42 -2.19
CA VAL A 134 2.98 -1.60 -1.51
C VAL A 134 2.95 -2.75 -2.50
N GLN A 135 4.09 -3.36 -2.71
CA GLN A 135 4.18 -4.66 -3.36
C GLN A 135 4.13 -5.72 -2.26
N SER A 136 3.10 -6.55 -2.32
CA SER A 136 2.92 -7.61 -1.33
C SER A 136 3.83 -8.80 -1.67
N PRO A 137 4.38 -9.47 -0.67
CA PRO A 137 5.05 -10.75 -0.86
C PRO A 137 4.09 -11.89 -1.24
N TYR A 138 2.78 -11.61 -1.37
CA TYR A 138 1.80 -12.61 -1.81
C TYR A 138 2.12 -13.09 -3.23
N GLY A 139 2.75 -14.27 -3.27
CA GLY A 139 3.34 -14.81 -4.48
C GLY A 139 4.83 -14.51 -4.58
N SER A 140 5.53 -14.38 -3.44
CA SER A 140 7.00 -14.34 -3.41
C SER A 140 7.53 -15.42 -4.33
N PRO A 141 8.33 -15.05 -5.33
CA PRO A 141 8.82 -16.04 -6.27
C PRO A 141 9.61 -17.09 -5.51
N THR A 142 9.28 -18.34 -5.72
CA THR A 142 10.04 -19.48 -5.20
C THR A 142 11.20 -19.77 -6.13
N ILE A 143 12.22 -20.43 -5.61
CA ILE A 143 13.35 -20.85 -6.44
C ILE A 143 12.94 -22.11 -7.21
N GLU A 144 12.96 -22.03 -8.54
CA GLU A 144 12.62 -23.14 -9.42
C GLU A 144 13.84 -23.95 -9.87
N GLN A 145 15.00 -23.31 -9.91
CA GLN A 145 16.21 -23.98 -10.37
C GLN A 145 17.47 -23.39 -9.74
N TYR A 146 18.37 -24.25 -9.34
CA TYR A 146 19.71 -23.91 -8.92
C TYR A 146 20.72 -24.29 -10.01
N SER A 147 21.66 -23.39 -10.27
CA SER A 147 22.83 -23.62 -11.10
C SER A 147 24.05 -22.93 -10.50
N TYR A 148 25.22 -23.16 -11.05
CA TYR A 148 26.46 -22.58 -10.52
C TYR A 148 27.38 -22.11 -11.65
N MET A 149 28.26 -21.19 -11.28
CA MET A 149 29.43 -20.84 -12.06
C MET A 149 30.66 -20.91 -11.16
N LEU A 150 31.61 -21.81 -11.45
CA LEU A 150 32.86 -21.88 -10.74
C LEU A 150 33.73 -20.66 -11.10
N LEU A 151 34.17 -19.91 -10.09
CA LEU A 151 34.99 -18.71 -10.26
C LEU A 151 36.46 -19.01 -10.07
N ASP A 152 36.77 -19.70 -8.98
CA ASP A 152 38.12 -20.20 -8.65
C ASP A 152 38.04 -21.43 -7.75
N GLU A 153 39.19 -21.96 -7.31
CA GLU A 153 39.26 -23.15 -6.46
C GLU A 153 38.58 -23.01 -5.08
N ARG A 154 38.17 -21.81 -4.68
CA ARG A 154 37.54 -21.52 -3.37
C ARG A 154 36.31 -20.63 -3.46
N ALA A 155 35.83 -20.35 -4.66
CA ALA A 155 34.67 -19.50 -4.83
C ALA A 155 33.84 -19.91 -6.03
N PHE A 156 32.51 -19.80 -5.87
CA PHE A 156 31.56 -19.99 -6.95
C PHE A 156 30.41 -19.00 -6.84
N LEU A 157 29.73 -18.76 -7.95
CA LEU A 157 28.50 -18.05 -8.01
C LEU A 157 27.35 -19.06 -7.98
N LEU A 158 26.49 -19.00 -6.95
CA LEU A 158 25.23 -19.71 -6.93
C LEU A 158 24.22 -18.90 -7.72
N VAL A 159 23.60 -19.50 -8.73
CA VAL A 159 22.61 -18.89 -9.60
C VAL A 159 21.26 -19.53 -9.32
N MET A 160 20.24 -18.76 -9.02
CA MET A 160 18.91 -19.20 -8.68
C MET A 160 17.89 -18.57 -9.64
N ARG A 161 17.21 -19.41 -10.43
CA ARG A 161 16.09 -18.98 -11.25
C ARG A 161 14.83 -19.04 -10.41
N MET A 162 14.10 -17.92 -10.37
CA MET A 162 12.86 -17.78 -9.61
C MET A 162 11.64 -18.11 -10.48
N SER A 163 10.48 -18.36 -9.87
CA SER A 163 9.22 -18.67 -10.55
C SER A 163 8.62 -17.46 -11.33
N ASP A 164 9.12 -16.26 -11.11
CA ASP A 164 8.82 -15.05 -11.89
C ASP A 164 9.82 -14.81 -13.03
N GLU A 165 10.57 -15.85 -13.42
CA GLU A 165 11.65 -15.82 -14.44
C GLU A 165 12.85 -14.93 -14.07
N SER A 166 12.83 -14.23 -12.94
CA SER A 166 14.00 -13.48 -12.47
C SER A 166 15.16 -14.40 -12.08
N VAL A 167 16.38 -13.85 -12.15
CA VAL A 167 17.60 -14.58 -11.78
C VAL A 167 18.29 -13.86 -10.64
N SER A 168 18.45 -14.55 -9.52
CA SER A 168 19.23 -14.09 -8.38
C SER A 168 20.56 -14.82 -8.31
N THR A 169 21.60 -14.09 -7.92
CA THR A 169 22.96 -14.68 -7.80
C THR A 169 23.59 -14.37 -6.45
N LYS A 170 24.35 -15.34 -5.92
CA LYS A 170 25.15 -15.15 -4.69
C LYS A 170 26.56 -15.67 -4.87
N HIS A 171 27.51 -14.83 -4.53
CA HIS A 171 28.91 -15.21 -4.44
C HIS A 171 29.16 -15.98 -3.13
N ILE A 172 29.58 -17.24 -3.24
CA ILE A 172 29.83 -18.10 -2.09
C ILE A 172 31.31 -18.43 -2.06
N ARG A 173 31.93 -18.21 -0.91
CA ARG A 173 33.31 -18.63 -0.63
C ARG A 173 33.32 -19.93 0.17
N SER A 174 34.31 -20.76 -0.08
CA SER A 174 34.46 -22.06 0.53
C SER A 174 35.83 -22.19 1.19
N ASP A 175 35.89 -22.88 2.32
CA ASP A 175 37.12 -23.25 2.98
C ASP A 175 37.76 -24.54 2.39
N ILE A 176 36.99 -25.29 1.60
CA ILE A 176 37.46 -26.47 0.88
C ILE A 176 37.74 -26.13 -0.59
N THR A 177 38.63 -26.90 -1.22
CA THR A 177 38.88 -26.78 -2.66
C THR A 177 37.67 -27.28 -3.45
N LEU A 178 37.21 -26.47 -4.36
CA LEU A 178 36.03 -26.72 -5.20
C LEU A 178 36.47 -27.26 -6.56
N ASP A 179 35.72 -28.21 -7.06
CA ASP A 179 35.79 -28.66 -8.44
C ASP A 179 34.39 -28.77 -9.05
N ASP A 180 34.31 -29.00 -10.33
CA ASP A 180 33.03 -29.12 -11.05
C ASP A 180 32.16 -30.29 -10.54
N ASN A 181 32.77 -31.39 -10.06
CA ASN A 181 32.04 -32.53 -9.55
C ASN A 181 31.33 -32.21 -8.22
N ILE A 182 32.03 -31.50 -7.32
CA ILE A 182 31.46 -31.05 -6.05
C ILE A 182 30.26 -30.10 -6.30
N LEU A 183 30.43 -29.14 -7.19
CA LEU A 183 29.37 -28.14 -7.47
C LEU A 183 28.19 -28.76 -8.23
N ARG A 184 28.43 -29.71 -9.14
CA ARG A 184 27.38 -30.47 -9.81
C ARG A 184 26.58 -31.32 -8.83
N ARG A 185 27.22 -31.96 -7.84
CA ARG A 185 26.57 -32.70 -6.78
C ARG A 185 25.76 -31.78 -5.88
N LEU A 186 26.31 -30.63 -5.48
CA LEU A 186 25.63 -29.61 -4.69
C LEU A 186 24.35 -29.17 -5.37
N THR A 187 24.43 -28.75 -6.63
CA THR A 187 23.25 -28.28 -7.36
C THR A 187 22.22 -29.37 -7.62
N ALA A 188 22.64 -30.62 -7.80
CA ALA A 188 21.72 -31.75 -7.89
C ALA A 188 20.89 -31.93 -6.57
N ILE A 189 21.56 -31.86 -5.41
CA ILE A 189 20.88 -31.92 -4.10
C ILE A 189 19.94 -30.72 -3.90
N LEU A 190 20.39 -29.51 -4.25
CA LEU A 190 19.56 -28.32 -4.12
C LEU A 190 18.32 -28.42 -5.01
N ASN A 191 18.45 -28.85 -6.24
CA ASN A 191 17.31 -29.02 -7.15
C ASN A 191 16.36 -30.16 -6.74
N ALA A 192 16.85 -31.17 -6.04
CA ALA A 192 16.01 -32.26 -5.54
C ALA A 192 15.25 -31.91 -4.26
N SER A 193 15.82 -31.06 -3.40
CA SER A 193 15.33 -30.89 -2.03
C SER A 193 14.93 -29.48 -1.64
N PHE A 194 15.36 -28.43 -2.38
CA PHE A 194 15.16 -27.03 -2.01
C PHE A 194 14.40 -26.20 -3.07
N VAL A 195 13.91 -26.83 -4.12
CA VAL A 195 13.06 -26.15 -5.13
C VAL A 195 11.65 -25.99 -4.60
N GLY A 196 11.03 -24.82 -4.86
CA GLY A 196 9.65 -24.51 -4.49
C GLY A 196 9.42 -24.27 -2.99
N ILE A 197 10.48 -24.21 -2.18
CA ILE A 197 10.40 -24.07 -0.72
C ILE A 197 10.42 -22.60 -0.34
N THR A 198 9.56 -22.22 0.64
CA THR A 198 9.59 -20.93 1.34
C THR A 198 10.66 -20.93 2.44
N SER A 199 10.97 -19.75 2.99
CA SER A 199 11.94 -19.65 4.11
C SER A 199 11.59 -20.57 5.27
N ASP A 200 10.33 -20.65 5.67
CA ASP A 200 9.84 -21.50 6.77
C ASP A 200 9.88 -23.00 6.43
N GLY A 201 9.96 -23.34 5.15
CA GLY A 201 10.00 -24.72 4.67
C GLY A 201 11.39 -25.38 4.79
N ILE A 202 12.45 -24.59 4.98
CA ILE A 202 13.81 -25.13 5.15
C ILE A 202 14.00 -25.60 6.59
N THR A 203 14.02 -26.91 6.78
CA THR A 203 14.11 -27.52 8.11
C THR A 203 15.50 -28.04 8.43
N LEU A 204 15.84 -28.14 9.72
CA LEU A 204 17.11 -28.71 10.16
C LEU A 204 17.33 -30.16 9.65
N PRO A 205 16.34 -31.07 9.64
CA PRO A 205 16.50 -32.41 9.04
C PRO A 205 16.93 -32.38 7.56
N MET A 206 16.35 -31.46 6.76
CA MET A 206 16.74 -31.31 5.34
C MET A 206 18.19 -30.86 5.18
N MET A 207 18.63 -29.91 6.01
CA MET A 207 20.02 -29.46 6.01
C MET A 207 20.97 -30.57 6.38
N MET A 208 20.68 -31.34 7.43
CA MET A 208 21.48 -32.48 7.87
C MET A 208 21.55 -33.61 6.81
N GLN A 209 20.42 -33.84 6.11
CA GLN A 209 20.41 -34.81 5.02
C GLN A 209 21.29 -34.31 3.85
N ALA A 210 21.15 -33.06 3.43
CA ALA A 210 21.99 -32.48 2.39
C ALA A 210 23.50 -32.49 2.74
N GLU A 211 23.86 -32.18 3.99
CA GLU A 211 25.23 -32.29 4.49
C GLU A 211 25.75 -33.75 4.39
N THR A 212 24.93 -34.70 4.79
CA THR A 212 25.27 -36.13 4.71
C THR A 212 25.47 -36.59 3.26
N GLU A 213 24.56 -36.16 2.37
CA GLU A 213 24.67 -36.47 0.93
C GLU A 213 25.88 -35.81 0.29
N MET A 214 26.32 -34.63 0.72
CA MET A 214 27.54 -33.97 0.26
C MET A 214 28.83 -34.66 0.76
N GLY A 215 28.74 -35.37 1.87
CA GLY A 215 29.90 -36.11 2.45
C GLY A 215 31.03 -35.15 2.88
N ALA A 216 32.24 -35.33 2.36
CA ALA A 216 33.38 -34.48 2.71
C ALA A 216 33.20 -32.99 2.37
N ALA A 217 32.27 -32.64 1.47
CA ALA A 217 31.94 -31.29 1.09
C ALA A 217 30.68 -30.75 1.82
N GLY A 218 30.16 -31.43 2.84
CA GLY A 218 28.96 -31.05 3.59
C GLY A 218 28.99 -29.64 4.19
N ALA A 219 30.20 -29.16 4.54
CA ALA A 219 30.41 -27.81 5.05
C ALA A 219 29.89 -26.68 4.09
N LEU A 220 29.68 -27.00 2.81
CA LEU A 220 29.11 -26.05 1.83
C LEU A 220 27.60 -25.78 2.04
N ILE A 221 26.87 -26.69 2.68
CA ILE A 221 25.40 -26.55 2.82
C ILE A 221 25.03 -25.32 3.66
N ASN A 222 25.70 -25.07 4.77
CA ASN A 222 25.42 -23.94 5.63
C ASN A 222 25.53 -22.57 4.93
N PRO A 223 26.64 -22.21 4.26
CA PRO A 223 26.75 -20.94 3.54
C PRO A 223 25.77 -20.84 2.35
N VAL A 224 25.45 -21.96 1.70
CA VAL A 224 24.47 -22.02 0.62
C VAL A 224 23.07 -21.78 1.15
N VAL A 225 22.66 -22.48 2.20
CA VAL A 225 21.34 -22.28 2.81
C VAL A 225 21.17 -20.87 3.35
N LYS A 226 22.22 -20.29 3.97
CA LYS A 226 22.21 -18.88 4.36
C LYS A 226 21.97 -17.95 3.16
N ALA A 227 22.60 -18.20 2.03
CA ALA A 227 22.39 -17.43 0.81
C ALA A 227 20.97 -17.58 0.25
N ILE A 228 20.39 -18.77 0.35
CA ILE A 228 18.99 -19.06 -0.02
C ILE A 228 18.04 -18.26 0.88
N TYR A 229 18.22 -18.32 2.21
CA TYR A 229 17.43 -17.52 3.16
C TYR A 229 17.49 -16.02 2.89
N GLU A 230 18.67 -15.49 2.57
CA GLU A 230 18.82 -14.06 2.26
C GLU A 230 18.10 -13.64 0.99
N ILE A 231 17.93 -14.54 0.03
CA ILE A 231 17.21 -14.25 -1.23
C ILE A 231 15.72 -14.41 -1.03
N ILE A 232 15.27 -15.53 -0.44
CA ILE A 232 13.86 -15.77 -0.17
C ILE A 232 13.33 -14.70 0.79
N GLY A 233 14.06 -14.41 1.89
CA GLY A 233 13.66 -13.40 2.87
C GLY A 233 13.53 -12.01 2.26
N LYS A 234 14.38 -11.61 1.32
CA LYS A 234 14.22 -10.36 0.57
C LYS A 234 12.96 -10.35 -0.30
N SER A 235 12.61 -11.50 -0.88
CA SER A 235 11.40 -11.65 -1.69
C SER A 235 10.14 -11.74 -0.84
N GLU A 236 10.25 -12.09 0.44
CA GLU A 236 9.16 -12.14 1.41
C GLU A 236 8.91 -10.78 2.11
N GLU A 237 9.86 -9.84 2.04
CA GLU A 237 9.65 -8.48 2.57
C GLU A 237 8.79 -7.66 1.61
N ALA A 238 7.69 -7.09 2.14
CA ALA A 238 6.90 -6.12 1.38
C ALA A 238 7.77 -4.90 1.01
N ASP A 239 7.77 -4.52 -0.25
CA ASP A 239 8.38 -3.27 -0.69
C ASP A 239 7.36 -2.14 -0.63
N ILE A 240 7.66 -1.12 0.18
CA ILE A 240 6.79 0.05 0.37
C ILE A 240 7.47 1.26 -0.23
N ASN A 241 6.86 1.81 -1.25
CA ASN A 241 7.32 3.01 -1.94
C ASN A 241 6.43 4.22 -1.61
N PHE A 242 7.06 5.34 -1.27
CA PHE A 242 6.40 6.61 -0.99
C PHE A 242 6.78 7.63 -2.03
N GLU A 243 5.78 8.26 -2.67
CA GLU A 243 6.00 9.33 -3.64
C GLU A 243 5.28 10.60 -3.19
N GLY A 244 5.97 11.74 -3.30
CA GLY A 244 5.41 13.04 -2.95
C GLY A 244 5.39 13.34 -1.45
N LEU A 245 6.28 12.78 -0.64
CA LEU A 245 6.39 13.08 0.80
C LEU A 245 6.55 14.58 1.09
N ASN A 246 7.26 15.29 0.23
CA ASN A 246 7.44 16.74 0.35
C ASN A 246 6.11 17.52 0.27
N LYS A 247 5.10 16.97 -0.39
CA LYS A 247 3.77 17.59 -0.51
C LYS A 247 3.05 17.70 0.83
N LEU A 248 3.33 16.79 1.78
CA LEU A 248 2.78 16.91 3.13
C LEU A 248 3.17 18.21 3.82
N LEU A 249 4.36 18.74 3.53
CA LEU A 249 4.83 20.00 4.11
C LEU A 249 4.06 21.23 3.61
N GLU A 250 3.29 21.10 2.54
CA GLU A 250 2.41 22.17 2.02
C GLU A 250 1.13 22.32 2.86
N TYR A 251 0.84 21.32 3.71
CA TYR A 251 -0.36 21.31 4.55
C TYR A 251 -0.03 21.75 5.98
N PRO A 252 -0.79 22.71 6.54
CA PRO A 252 -0.59 23.19 7.90
C PRO A 252 -0.57 22.08 8.96
N GLU A 253 -1.34 21.02 8.75
CA GLU A 253 -1.42 19.86 9.62
C GLU A 253 -0.08 19.14 9.81
N PHE A 254 0.83 19.24 8.84
CA PHE A 254 2.15 18.61 8.85
C PHE A 254 3.30 19.61 8.90
N SER A 255 3.02 20.90 9.04
CA SER A 255 4.04 21.95 9.13
C SER A 255 4.85 21.90 10.43
N ASN A 256 4.33 21.26 11.48
CA ASN A 256 5.02 21.06 12.75
C ASN A 256 6.01 19.89 12.65
N VAL A 257 7.26 20.14 13.07
CA VAL A 257 8.35 19.14 13.07
C VAL A 257 7.98 17.86 13.82
N GLU A 258 7.25 17.98 14.94
CA GLU A 258 6.83 16.81 15.73
C GLU A 258 5.81 15.96 15.00
N GLN A 259 4.83 16.57 14.32
CA GLN A 259 3.86 15.88 13.49
C GLN A 259 4.56 15.17 12.32
N MET A 260 5.43 15.87 11.60
CA MET A 260 6.16 15.28 10.48
C MET A 260 7.07 14.14 10.93
N ARG A 261 7.71 14.26 12.12
CA ARG A 261 8.49 13.15 12.71
C ARG A 261 7.63 11.92 12.99
N ARG A 262 6.38 12.09 13.45
CA ARG A 262 5.45 10.96 13.66
C ARG A 262 5.09 10.29 12.35
N VAL A 263 4.84 11.07 11.28
CA VAL A 263 4.56 10.53 9.94
C VAL A 263 5.76 9.73 9.42
N ILE A 264 6.97 10.28 9.51
CA ILE A 264 8.19 9.58 9.06
C ILE A 264 8.37 8.29 9.85
N ARG A 265 8.23 8.31 11.17
CA ARG A 265 8.33 7.09 12.01
C ARG A 265 7.28 6.04 11.66
N MET A 266 6.06 6.46 11.32
CA MET A 266 5.01 5.54 10.88
C MET A 266 5.41 4.84 9.58
N PHE A 267 5.99 5.57 8.62
CA PHE A 267 6.44 5.02 7.35
C PHE A 267 7.71 4.16 7.48
N GLU A 268 8.60 4.47 8.44
CA GLU A 268 9.79 3.66 8.75
C GLU A 268 9.42 2.31 9.38
N LYS A 269 8.29 2.23 10.11
CA LYS A 269 7.78 1.01 10.71
C LYS A 269 6.93 0.21 9.72
N LYS A 270 7.58 -0.40 8.74
CA LYS A 270 6.93 -1.16 7.66
C LYS A 270 5.91 -2.18 8.18
N ASP A 271 6.24 -2.92 9.24
CA ASP A 271 5.38 -3.96 9.82
C ASP A 271 4.05 -3.41 10.37
N ASP A 272 4.09 -2.24 11.03
CA ASP A 272 2.88 -1.62 11.56
C ASP A 272 1.99 -1.09 10.43
N PHE A 273 2.60 -0.57 9.37
CA PHE A 273 1.88 -0.11 8.18
C PHE A 273 1.28 -1.29 7.39
N MET A 274 2.01 -2.40 7.27
CA MET A 274 1.51 -3.62 6.63
C MET A 274 0.29 -4.20 7.35
N LYS A 275 0.24 -4.17 8.68
CA LYS A 275 -0.94 -4.62 9.46
C LYS A 275 -2.23 -3.88 9.10
N ILE A 276 -2.12 -2.58 8.77
CA ILE A 276 -3.27 -1.78 8.31
C ILE A 276 -3.79 -2.32 6.98
N ILE A 277 -2.87 -2.69 6.07
CA ILE A 277 -3.21 -3.19 4.74
C ILE A 277 -3.74 -4.63 4.82
N GLU A 278 -3.10 -5.50 5.59
CA GLU A 278 -3.49 -6.91 5.75
C GLU A 278 -4.85 -7.10 6.44
N GLY A 279 -5.22 -6.17 7.33
CA GLY A 279 -6.52 -6.18 8.03
C GLY A 279 -7.67 -5.60 7.23
N ALA A 280 -7.42 -5.15 6.00
CA ALA A 280 -8.38 -4.41 5.18
C ALA A 280 -9.29 -5.32 4.34
N ASP A 281 -10.38 -4.74 3.81
CA ASP A 281 -11.24 -5.41 2.84
C ASP A 281 -10.62 -5.30 1.44
N ASP A 282 -10.21 -6.43 0.90
CA ASP A 282 -9.53 -6.49 -0.41
C ASP A 282 -10.39 -6.05 -1.60
N ASP A 283 -11.72 -6.11 -1.47
CA ASP A 283 -12.63 -5.83 -2.58
C ASP A 283 -13.09 -4.37 -2.62
N LYS A 284 -12.88 -3.63 -1.51
CA LYS A 284 -13.30 -2.24 -1.37
C LYS A 284 -12.13 -1.28 -1.29
N VAL A 285 -12.43 0.00 -1.50
CA VAL A 285 -11.52 1.06 -1.11
C VAL A 285 -11.58 1.20 0.41
N ASN A 286 -10.44 1.08 1.05
CA ASN A 286 -10.29 1.19 2.49
C ASN A 286 -9.93 2.61 2.87
N ILE A 287 -10.58 3.14 3.91
CA ILE A 287 -10.43 4.53 4.32
C ILE A 287 -10.20 4.58 5.82
N PHE A 288 -9.03 5.04 6.20
CA PHE A 288 -8.63 5.28 7.58
C PHE A 288 -8.52 6.79 7.81
N ILE A 289 -9.22 7.29 8.81
CA ILE A 289 -9.23 8.73 9.18
C ILE A 289 -8.83 8.81 10.64
N GLY A 290 -7.79 9.57 10.93
CA GLY A 290 -7.01 9.59 12.17
C GLY A 290 -7.78 9.60 13.49
N ASN A 291 -7.06 9.39 14.59
CA ASN A 291 -7.43 9.27 16.01
C ASN A 291 -7.81 7.87 16.53
N ASN A 292 -7.68 6.80 15.77
CA ASN A 292 -7.87 5.43 16.31
C ASN A 292 -6.56 4.76 16.76
N GLY A 293 -5.45 5.51 16.83
CA GLY A 293 -4.13 4.99 17.23
C GLY A 293 -3.35 4.30 16.11
N GLU A 294 -3.96 4.09 14.95
CA GLU A 294 -3.34 3.45 13.78
C GLU A 294 -2.63 4.47 12.87
N LEU A 295 -3.16 5.69 12.78
CA LEU A 295 -2.60 6.78 12.01
C LEU A 295 -2.21 7.98 12.89
N VAL A 296 -1.40 8.86 12.33
CA VAL A 296 -1.08 10.17 12.92
C VAL A 296 -2.35 11.03 12.97
N ASP A 297 -2.50 11.81 14.04
CA ASP A 297 -3.64 12.74 14.19
C ASP A 297 -3.76 13.68 12.99
N ASN A 298 -5.00 14.01 12.63
CA ASN A 298 -5.34 14.87 11.50
C ASN A 298 -4.84 14.34 10.13
N SER A 299 -4.53 13.05 10.04
CA SER A 299 -4.21 12.40 8.77
C SER A 299 -5.29 11.43 8.33
N ALA A 300 -5.27 11.08 7.05
CA ALA A 300 -6.08 10.03 6.49
C ALA A 300 -5.28 9.20 5.48
N PHE A 301 -5.63 7.93 5.37
CA PHE A 301 -5.07 7.00 4.41
C PHE A 301 -6.20 6.29 3.66
N VAL A 302 -6.19 6.43 2.34
CA VAL A 302 -7.16 5.81 1.42
C VAL A 302 -6.40 4.88 0.51
N PHE A 303 -6.73 3.59 0.49
CA PHE A 303 -6.04 2.63 -0.35
C PHE A 303 -6.95 1.52 -0.85
N LYS A 304 -6.48 0.82 -1.87
CA LYS A 304 -7.10 -0.38 -2.39
C LYS A 304 -6.06 -1.44 -2.69
N THR A 305 -6.37 -2.68 -2.36
CA THR A 305 -5.59 -3.86 -2.73
C THR A 305 -5.67 -4.08 -4.24
N ILE A 306 -4.55 -4.44 -4.85
CA ILE A 306 -4.44 -4.80 -6.25
C ILE A 306 -4.42 -6.32 -6.34
N LYS A 307 -5.36 -6.88 -7.11
CA LYS A 307 -5.46 -8.33 -7.33
C LYS A 307 -5.17 -8.66 -8.78
N VAL A 308 -4.39 -9.70 -8.99
CA VAL A 308 -4.14 -10.28 -10.31
C VAL A 308 -4.45 -11.78 -10.23
N GLY A 309 -5.30 -12.26 -11.13
CA GLY A 309 -5.76 -13.66 -11.07
C GLY A 309 -6.44 -14.05 -9.76
N GLY A 310 -7.08 -13.10 -9.07
CA GLY A 310 -7.73 -13.31 -7.76
C GLY A 310 -6.80 -13.29 -6.55
N LYS A 311 -5.48 -13.16 -6.75
CA LYS A 311 -4.49 -13.05 -5.66
C LYS A 311 -4.10 -11.59 -5.44
N ALA A 312 -4.00 -11.18 -4.19
CA ALA A 312 -3.48 -9.86 -3.83
C ALA A 312 -1.98 -9.80 -4.15
N VAL A 313 -1.58 -8.87 -5.01
CA VAL A 313 -0.17 -8.67 -5.43
C VAL A 313 0.43 -7.39 -4.87
N GLY A 314 -0.40 -6.54 -4.28
CA GLY A 314 0.03 -5.29 -3.69
C GLY A 314 -1.13 -4.40 -3.29
N ALA A 315 -0.83 -3.18 -2.92
CA ALA A 315 -1.82 -2.15 -2.64
C ALA A 315 -1.32 -0.79 -3.15
N ILE A 316 -2.24 0.08 -3.50
CA ILE A 316 -1.92 1.47 -3.80
C ILE A 316 -2.88 2.39 -3.06
N GLY A 317 -2.35 3.45 -2.50
CA GLY A 317 -3.14 4.38 -1.71
C GLY A 317 -2.56 5.78 -1.65
N VAL A 318 -3.29 6.65 -1.00
CA VAL A 318 -2.97 8.07 -0.82
C VAL A 318 -3.04 8.40 0.66
N PHE A 319 -1.97 8.98 1.17
CA PHE A 319 -1.86 9.52 2.51
C PHE A 319 -1.83 11.03 2.47
N GLY A 320 -2.61 11.67 3.34
CA GLY A 320 -2.69 13.14 3.41
C GLY A 320 -3.44 13.63 4.65
N PRO A 321 -3.80 14.91 4.71
CA PRO A 321 -4.59 15.46 5.81
C PRO A 321 -6.00 14.87 5.86
N SER A 322 -6.63 14.83 7.03
CA SER A 322 -8.03 14.36 7.19
C SER A 322 -9.03 15.11 6.30
N ARG A 323 -8.70 16.33 5.89
CA ARG A 323 -9.49 17.16 4.95
C ARG A 323 -9.12 16.94 3.48
N MET A 324 -8.64 15.74 3.10
CA MET A 324 -8.34 15.47 1.69
C MET A 324 -9.61 15.45 0.82
N ASP A 325 -9.44 15.66 -0.47
CA ASP A 325 -10.48 15.44 -1.48
C ASP A 325 -10.72 13.92 -1.68
N TYR A 326 -11.52 13.35 -0.79
CA TYR A 326 -11.84 11.92 -0.80
C TYR A 326 -12.44 11.47 -2.12
N SER A 327 -13.29 12.29 -2.73
CA SER A 327 -13.97 11.96 -3.99
C SER A 327 -12.98 11.71 -5.11
N LYS A 328 -12.02 12.60 -5.30
CA LYS A 328 -10.96 12.47 -6.30
C LYS A 328 -10.01 11.33 -5.97
N VAL A 329 -9.58 11.21 -4.72
CA VAL A 329 -8.65 10.18 -4.26
C VAL A 329 -9.24 8.79 -4.45
N ILE A 330 -10.47 8.54 -3.99
CA ILE A 330 -11.15 7.24 -4.11
C ILE A 330 -11.30 6.86 -5.58
N SER A 331 -11.79 7.77 -6.42
CA SER A 331 -12.00 7.50 -7.85
C SER A 331 -10.69 7.18 -8.58
N THR A 332 -9.59 7.86 -8.22
CA THR A 332 -8.28 7.63 -8.82
C THR A 332 -7.70 6.27 -8.44
N VAL A 333 -7.73 5.94 -7.13
CA VAL A 333 -7.22 4.68 -6.59
C VAL A 333 -8.05 3.49 -7.12
N GLU A 334 -9.37 3.65 -7.16
CA GLU A 334 -10.28 2.61 -7.66
C GLU A 334 -10.09 2.34 -9.16
N TYR A 335 -9.97 3.41 -9.95
CA TYR A 335 -9.72 3.29 -11.39
C TYR A 335 -8.42 2.52 -11.67
N LEU A 336 -7.33 2.90 -10.99
CA LEU A 336 -6.04 2.25 -11.18
C LEU A 336 -6.08 0.79 -10.76
N SER A 337 -6.63 0.49 -9.57
CA SER A 337 -6.73 -0.88 -9.09
C SER A 337 -7.51 -1.79 -10.05
N ARG A 338 -8.63 -1.31 -10.59
CA ARG A 338 -9.42 -2.05 -11.60
C ARG A 338 -8.66 -2.23 -12.91
N SER A 339 -7.95 -1.20 -13.36
CA SER A 339 -7.20 -1.26 -14.62
C SER A 339 -6.00 -2.20 -14.53
N LEU A 340 -5.42 -2.38 -13.34
CA LEU A 340 -4.34 -3.34 -13.09
C LEU A 340 -4.86 -4.77 -12.88
N ALA A 341 -6.09 -4.93 -12.40
CA ALA A 341 -6.72 -6.25 -12.18
C ALA A 341 -7.32 -6.87 -13.46
N GLY A 342 -7.47 -6.10 -14.56
CA GLY A 342 -8.07 -6.58 -15.80
C GLY A 342 -7.15 -7.46 -16.65
N ASP A 343 -7.73 -8.20 -17.62
CA ASP A 343 -7.07 -9.18 -18.49
C ASP A 343 -5.82 -8.68 -19.24
N GLN A 344 -5.61 -7.38 -19.31
CA GLN A 344 -4.42 -6.79 -19.93
C GLN A 344 -3.13 -7.01 -19.12
N VAL A 345 -3.24 -7.34 -17.84
CA VAL A 345 -2.10 -7.64 -16.95
C VAL A 345 -1.84 -9.15 -16.86
N MET A 346 -2.85 -9.99 -17.13
CA MET A 346 -2.66 -11.46 -17.18
C MET A 346 -1.65 -11.88 -18.26
N GLY A 347 -1.58 -11.19 -19.39
CA GLY A 347 -0.53 -11.42 -20.39
C GLY A 347 0.87 -10.97 -20.00
N LEU A 348 1.02 -10.30 -18.83
CA LEU A 348 2.29 -9.76 -18.32
C LEU A 348 2.96 -10.65 -17.27
N LEU A 349 2.20 -11.53 -16.62
CA LEU A 349 2.68 -12.40 -15.55
C LEU A 349 2.89 -13.86 -15.98
N GLY A 350 2.81 -14.14 -17.31
CA GLY A 350 2.92 -15.51 -17.83
C GLY A 350 1.70 -16.36 -17.40
N ASP A 351 0.94 -16.88 -18.34
CA ASP A 351 -0.19 -17.76 -18.05
C ASP A 351 0.36 -19.07 -17.44
N PRO A 352 -0.04 -19.45 -16.19
CA PRO A 352 0.41 -20.72 -15.62
C PRO A 352 -0.17 -21.96 -16.32
N THR A 353 -0.97 -21.78 -17.38
CA THR A 353 -1.65 -22.85 -18.10
C THR A 353 -1.07 -23.20 -19.47
N ASP A 354 -0.06 -22.48 -19.97
CA ASP A 354 0.66 -22.86 -21.19
C ASP A 354 1.78 -23.86 -20.91
N GLN A 355 1.38 -25.03 -20.40
CA GLN A 355 2.16 -26.27 -20.46
C GLN A 355 1.22 -27.36 -20.94
N ASP A 356 1.14 -27.52 -22.25
CA ASP A 356 0.85 -28.79 -22.92
C ASP A 356 2.03 -29.18 -23.82
#